data_9972efbbb4a4a47a2bb2a7a28a7ff7c2
#
_entry.id   9972efbbb4a4a47a2bb2a7a28a7ff7c2
#
_cell.length_a   1.000
_cell.length_b   1.000
_cell.length_c   1.000
_cell.angle_alpha   90.00
_cell.angle_beta   90.00
_cell.angle_gamma   90.00
#
_symmetry.space_group_name_H-M   'P 1'
#
loop_
_entity.id
_entity.type
_entity.pdbx_description
1 polymer ?
#
loop_
_entity_poly.entity_id
_entity_poly.type
_entity_poly.pdbx_seq_one_letter_code
_entity_poly.pdbx_strand_id
1 'polypeptide(L)'
;NLTSHSNDNEFRARLNSKFADASFRGSATISEFIKDLQNITLRKEMPALFSKPEYEWSGNDYDLSLKFHDSMNLMGFAMPGFYIADSTSFHADISKAGILDAGLKSSRIAFREQYLKNLSMNISNRDDKLSGELSCKEIKAASVSLKDNSLQILADDNHLGAGYKYDNHDELVNKGEFVAVGDLHRTDDQLVNLGINILPSMLH
;
A
#
# COMPACT_ATOMS: atom_id res chain seq x y z
N ASN A 1 -24.21 -12.20 -0.05
CA ASN A 1 -24.91 -11.40 0.96
C ASN A 1 -24.07 -10.18 1.32
N LEU A 2 -24.67 -9.01 1.28
CA LEU A 2 -24.13 -7.77 1.83
C LEU A 2 -24.99 -7.37 3.01
N THR A 3 -24.38 -7.15 4.16
CA THR A 3 -25.05 -6.65 5.37
C THR A 3 -24.33 -5.41 5.86
N SER A 4 -25.06 -4.42 6.32
CA SER A 4 -24.50 -3.27 7.02
C SER A 4 -25.34 -2.98 8.26
N HIS A 5 -24.67 -2.55 9.31
CA HIS A 5 -25.27 -2.14 10.57
C HIS A 5 -24.55 -0.89 11.05
N SER A 6 -25.33 0.10 11.48
CA SER A 6 -24.78 1.33 12.05
C SER A 6 -25.55 1.66 13.32
N ASN A 7 -24.82 2.02 14.36
CA ASN A 7 -25.35 2.65 15.57
C ASN A 7 -24.48 3.86 15.93
N ASP A 8 -24.80 4.56 17.01
CA ASP A 8 -24.14 5.81 17.40
C ASP A 8 -22.63 5.70 17.65
N ASN A 9 -22.11 4.47 17.87
CA ASN A 9 -20.71 4.23 18.25
C ASN A 9 -19.97 3.25 17.32
N GLU A 10 -20.64 2.65 16.38
CA GLU A 10 -20.02 1.62 15.55
C GLU A 10 -20.70 1.48 14.18
N PHE A 11 -19.90 1.42 13.15
CA PHE A 11 -20.30 1.03 11.80
C PHE A 11 -19.69 -0.33 11.45
N ARG A 12 -20.53 -1.24 10.95
CA ARG A 12 -20.10 -2.56 10.46
C ARG A 12 -20.67 -2.79 9.06
N ALA A 13 -19.82 -3.30 8.17
CA ALA A 13 -20.24 -3.82 6.89
C ALA A 13 -19.61 -5.18 6.64
N ARG A 14 -20.36 -6.12 6.09
CA ARG A 14 -19.89 -7.45 5.73
C ARG A 14 -20.39 -7.86 4.38
N LEU A 15 -19.48 -8.28 3.54
CA LEU A 15 -19.75 -8.91 2.25
C LEU A 15 -19.30 -10.37 2.30
N ASN A 16 -20.20 -11.30 2.03
CA ASN A 16 -19.87 -12.70 1.77
C ASN A 16 -20.37 -13.05 0.38
N SER A 17 -19.45 -13.40 -0.50
CA SER A 17 -19.77 -13.79 -1.88
C SER A 17 -18.95 -15.01 -2.32
N LYS A 18 -19.25 -15.55 -3.49
CA LYS A 18 -18.43 -16.60 -4.11
C LYS A 18 -17.02 -16.12 -4.46
N PHE A 19 -16.84 -14.82 -4.62
CA PHE A 19 -15.63 -14.20 -5.17
C PHE A 19 -14.74 -13.60 -4.11
N ALA A 20 -15.33 -13.07 -3.05
CA ALA A 20 -14.60 -12.39 -1.98
C ALA A 20 -15.43 -12.36 -0.70
N ASP A 21 -14.74 -12.39 0.41
CA ASP A 21 -15.24 -12.00 1.72
C ASP A 21 -14.59 -10.68 2.11
N ALA A 22 -15.40 -9.74 2.57
CA ALA A 22 -14.92 -8.48 3.11
C ALA A 22 -15.61 -8.18 4.43
N SER A 23 -14.89 -7.63 5.38
CA SER A 23 -15.45 -7.07 6.60
C SER A 23 -14.84 -5.71 6.87
N PHE A 24 -15.69 -4.80 7.31
CA PHE A 24 -15.30 -3.50 7.81
C PHE A 24 -15.99 -3.29 9.16
N ARG A 25 -15.22 -2.86 10.13
CA ARG A 25 -15.69 -2.43 11.44
C ARG A 25 -14.95 -1.16 11.82
N GLY A 26 -15.65 -0.18 12.37
CA GLY A 26 -15.03 1.04 12.81
C GLY A 26 -15.95 1.88 13.67
N SER A 27 -15.40 2.82 14.42
CA SER A 27 -16.15 3.83 15.15
C SER A 27 -16.77 4.90 14.23
N ALA A 28 -16.42 4.87 12.95
CA ALA A 28 -16.95 5.79 11.94
C ALA A 28 -17.13 5.08 10.59
N THR A 29 -17.61 5.80 9.58
CA THR A 29 -17.95 5.26 8.26
C THR A 29 -16.73 4.94 7.39
N ILE A 30 -16.92 4.19 6.31
CA ILE A 30 -15.87 3.92 5.31
C ILE A 30 -15.31 5.22 4.69
N SER A 31 -16.16 6.23 4.50
CA SER A 31 -15.71 7.52 3.97
C SER A 31 -14.79 8.27 4.93
N GLU A 32 -15.07 8.18 6.22
CA GLU A 32 -14.22 8.73 7.26
C GLU A 32 -12.92 7.94 7.41
N PHE A 33 -12.96 6.60 7.30
CA PHE A 33 -11.77 5.77 7.24
C PHE A 33 -10.78 6.23 6.16
N ILE A 34 -11.26 6.55 4.94
CA ILE A 34 -10.39 7.01 3.85
C ILE A 34 -9.74 8.36 4.19
N LYS A 35 -10.51 9.29 4.79
CA LYS A 35 -9.96 10.59 5.25
C LYS A 35 -8.94 10.42 6.35
N ASP A 36 -9.26 9.59 7.33
CA ASP A 36 -8.40 9.31 8.47
C ASP A 36 -7.11 8.60 8.02
N LEU A 37 -7.21 7.65 7.08
CA LEU A 37 -6.04 7.01 6.48
C LEU A 37 -5.13 8.04 5.78
N GLN A 38 -5.69 8.97 5.00
CA GLN A 38 -4.91 10.05 4.38
C GLN A 38 -4.26 10.97 5.41
N ASN A 39 -4.95 11.24 6.51
CA ASN A 39 -4.44 12.08 7.58
C ASN A 39 -3.22 11.45 8.26
N ILE A 40 -3.33 10.19 8.71
CA ILE A 40 -2.26 9.51 9.47
C ILE A 40 -1.08 9.06 8.60
N THR A 41 -1.24 9.04 7.29
CA THR A 41 -0.17 8.67 6.35
C THR A 41 0.38 9.92 5.65
N LEU A 42 -0.38 10.47 4.71
CA LEU A 42 0.13 11.52 3.83
C LEU A 42 0.22 12.89 4.51
N ARG A 43 -0.80 13.29 5.29
CA ARG A 43 -0.77 14.63 5.92
C ARG A 43 0.23 14.72 7.06
N LYS A 44 0.36 13.66 7.84
CA LYS A 44 1.31 13.61 8.95
C LYS A 44 2.74 13.60 8.43
N GLU A 45 3.05 12.72 7.48
CA GLU A 45 4.42 12.48 7.05
C GLU A 45 4.88 13.34 5.87
N MET A 46 3.91 13.87 5.09
CA MET A 46 4.16 14.67 3.90
C MET A 46 3.30 15.95 3.88
N PRO A 47 3.35 16.77 4.92
CA PRO A 47 2.50 17.97 5.03
C PRO A 47 2.68 18.94 3.86
N ALA A 48 3.86 19.02 3.24
CA ALA A 48 4.10 19.86 2.06
C ALA A 48 3.21 19.54 0.86
N LEU A 49 2.65 18.34 0.75
CA LEU A 49 1.72 17.97 -0.33
C LEU A 49 0.35 18.68 -0.21
N PHE A 50 0.02 19.23 0.95
CA PHE A 50 -1.29 19.80 1.23
C PHE A 50 -1.22 21.31 1.43
N SER A 51 -2.20 22.03 0.89
CA SER A 51 -2.34 23.49 1.09
C SER A 51 -2.70 23.87 2.53
N LYS A 52 -3.29 22.93 3.29
CA LYS A 52 -3.54 23.06 4.73
C LYS A 52 -2.84 21.88 5.40
N PRO A 53 -1.63 22.08 5.93
CA PRO A 53 -0.83 20.99 6.50
C PRO A 53 -1.32 20.52 7.88
N GLU A 54 -2.29 21.24 8.48
CA GLU A 54 -2.80 20.86 9.79
C GLU A 54 -3.32 19.42 9.78
N TYR A 55 -2.73 18.62 10.65
CA TYR A 55 -3.11 17.25 10.91
C TYR A 55 -3.97 17.19 12.17
N GLU A 56 -5.18 16.70 12.03
CA GLU A 56 -6.04 16.37 13.17
C GLU A 56 -6.41 14.89 13.10
N TRP A 57 -6.07 14.17 14.16
CA TRP A 57 -6.52 12.81 14.33
C TRP A 57 -7.94 12.77 14.92
N SER A 58 -8.83 12.03 14.28
CA SER A 58 -10.23 11.92 14.69
C SER A 58 -10.44 11.10 15.98
N GLY A 59 -9.47 10.27 16.36
CA GLY A 59 -9.60 9.31 17.46
C GLY A 59 -10.41 8.06 17.11
N ASN A 60 -10.75 7.87 15.84
CA ASN A 60 -11.49 6.71 15.37
C ASN A 60 -10.61 5.45 15.34
N ASP A 61 -11.25 4.30 15.44
CA ASP A 61 -10.63 2.98 15.24
C ASP A 61 -11.30 2.25 14.08
N TYR A 62 -10.52 1.44 13.36
CA TYR A 62 -10.99 0.72 12.18
C TYR A 62 -10.30 -0.63 12.05
N ASP A 63 -11.05 -1.60 11.59
CA ASP A 63 -10.61 -2.93 11.16
C ASP A 63 -11.22 -3.22 9.79
N LEU A 64 -10.38 -3.42 8.79
CA LEU A 64 -10.79 -3.77 7.43
C LEU A 64 -10.08 -5.05 7.02
N SER A 65 -10.84 -6.03 6.58
CA SER A 65 -10.28 -7.23 5.95
C SER A 65 -10.97 -7.54 4.63
N LEU A 66 -10.18 -8.06 3.69
CA LEU A 66 -10.65 -8.51 2.37
C LEU A 66 -9.90 -9.77 2.01
N LYS A 67 -10.62 -10.80 1.57
CA LYS A 67 -10.06 -12.05 1.07
C LYS A 67 -10.75 -12.47 -0.21
N PHE A 68 -9.97 -12.67 -1.26
CA PHE A 68 -10.46 -13.19 -2.53
C PHE A 68 -10.53 -14.71 -2.52
N HIS A 69 -11.53 -15.25 -3.23
CA HIS A 69 -11.72 -16.68 -3.44
C HIS A 69 -11.69 -16.99 -4.95
N ASP A 70 -12.83 -17.25 -5.58
CA ASP A 70 -12.96 -17.46 -7.03
C ASP A 70 -12.97 -16.10 -7.77
N SER A 71 -11.83 -15.46 -7.83
CA SER A 71 -11.72 -14.07 -8.36
C SER A 71 -11.73 -14.01 -9.90
N MET A 72 -11.39 -15.12 -10.58
CA MET A 72 -11.22 -15.16 -12.03
C MET A 72 -12.50 -14.74 -12.79
N ASN A 73 -13.64 -15.27 -12.37
CA ASN A 73 -14.92 -14.95 -13.01
C ASN A 73 -15.36 -13.51 -12.78
N LEU A 74 -15.12 -12.96 -11.58
CA LEU A 74 -15.44 -11.57 -11.26
C LEU A 74 -14.53 -10.61 -12.02
N MET A 75 -13.24 -10.85 -12.01
CA MET A 75 -12.25 -9.99 -12.67
C MET A 75 -12.38 -10.05 -14.18
N GLY A 76 -12.65 -11.21 -14.76
CA GLY A 76 -12.91 -11.35 -16.19
C GLY A 76 -14.09 -10.50 -16.69
N PHE A 77 -15.10 -10.29 -15.86
CA PHE A 77 -16.24 -9.44 -16.16
C PHE A 77 -15.97 -7.94 -15.87
N ALA A 78 -15.42 -7.63 -14.69
CA ALA A 78 -15.24 -6.25 -14.24
C ALA A 78 -14.03 -5.55 -14.85
N MET A 79 -12.93 -6.28 -15.05
CA MET A 79 -11.65 -5.76 -15.55
C MET A 79 -10.98 -6.79 -16.48
N PRO A 80 -11.37 -6.87 -17.75
CA PRO A 80 -10.81 -7.84 -18.70
C PRO A 80 -9.27 -7.78 -18.76
N GLY A 81 -8.63 -8.93 -18.60
CA GLY A 81 -7.17 -9.05 -18.57
C GLY A 81 -6.53 -8.85 -17.21
N PHE A 82 -7.31 -8.51 -16.18
CA PHE A 82 -6.83 -8.44 -14.80
C PHE A 82 -7.09 -9.78 -14.08
N TYR A 83 -6.12 -10.23 -13.31
CA TYR A 83 -6.17 -11.45 -12.52
C TYR A 83 -5.64 -11.19 -11.11
N ILE A 84 -6.38 -11.64 -10.12
CA ILE A 84 -5.95 -11.72 -8.72
C ILE A 84 -6.04 -13.19 -8.31
N ALA A 85 -4.99 -13.74 -7.74
CA ALA A 85 -5.02 -15.11 -7.25
C ALA A 85 -6.01 -15.30 -6.11
N ASP A 86 -6.62 -16.47 -6.08
CA ASP A 86 -7.40 -16.91 -4.94
C ASP A 86 -6.54 -16.89 -3.67
N SER A 87 -7.15 -16.67 -2.53
CA SER A 87 -6.47 -16.45 -1.25
C SER A 87 -5.66 -15.14 -1.13
N THR A 88 -5.72 -14.25 -2.12
CA THR A 88 -5.23 -12.88 -1.93
C THR A 88 -5.98 -12.25 -0.77
N SER A 89 -5.21 -11.72 0.17
CA SER A 89 -5.76 -11.11 1.39
C SER A 89 -5.19 -9.72 1.60
N PHE A 90 -6.04 -8.83 2.05
CA PHE A 90 -5.71 -7.50 2.51
C PHE A 90 -6.28 -7.28 3.90
N HIS A 91 -5.54 -6.59 4.76
CA HIS A 91 -6.03 -6.09 6.04
C HIS A 91 -5.53 -4.67 6.25
N ALA A 92 -6.27 -3.90 7.02
CA ALA A 92 -5.85 -2.59 7.50
C ALA A 92 -6.52 -2.30 8.83
N ASP A 93 -5.71 -2.09 9.84
CA ASP A 93 -6.11 -1.75 11.20
C ASP A 93 -5.62 -0.35 11.53
N ILE A 94 -6.50 0.48 12.08
CA ILE A 94 -6.14 1.79 12.63
C ILE A 94 -6.65 1.83 14.07
N SER A 95 -5.76 2.03 15.01
CA SER A 95 -6.12 2.16 16.42
C SER A 95 -6.62 3.56 16.76
N LYS A 96 -7.28 3.72 17.91
CA LYS A 96 -7.68 5.04 18.47
C LYS A 96 -6.52 6.01 18.64
N ALA A 97 -5.30 5.50 18.76
CA ALA A 97 -4.09 6.32 18.83
C ALA A 97 -3.56 6.75 17.44
N GLY A 98 -4.24 6.41 16.34
CA GLY A 98 -3.80 6.71 14.99
C GLY A 98 -2.67 5.80 14.50
N ILE A 99 -2.49 4.63 15.11
CA ILE A 99 -1.49 3.65 14.67
C ILE A 99 -2.11 2.79 13.57
N LEU A 100 -1.49 2.85 12.40
CA LEU A 100 -1.83 2.06 11.22
C LEU A 100 -0.98 0.79 11.16
N ASP A 101 -1.62 -0.31 10.83
CA ASP A 101 -0.99 -1.57 10.41
C ASP A 101 -1.79 -2.13 9.23
N ALA A 102 -1.18 -2.20 8.06
CA ALA A 102 -1.86 -2.69 6.86
C ALA A 102 -0.97 -3.67 6.09
N GLY A 103 -1.59 -4.69 5.51
CA GLY A 103 -0.85 -5.69 4.76
C GLY A 103 -1.65 -6.27 3.60
N LEU A 104 -0.92 -6.64 2.55
CA LEU A 104 -1.42 -7.33 1.37
C LEU A 104 -0.56 -8.55 1.11
N LYS A 105 -1.18 -9.70 0.90
CA LYS A 105 -0.50 -10.93 0.44
C LYS A 105 -1.23 -11.51 -0.75
N SER A 106 -0.48 -11.88 -1.79
CA SER A 106 -1.03 -12.51 -2.99
C SER A 106 -0.02 -13.46 -3.61
N SER A 107 -0.44 -14.64 -3.99
CA SER A 107 0.43 -15.53 -4.77
C SER A 107 0.64 -15.03 -6.21
N ARG A 108 -0.33 -14.30 -6.76
CA ARG A 108 -0.20 -13.67 -8.08
C ARG A 108 -1.22 -12.56 -8.29
N ILE A 109 -0.73 -11.42 -8.79
CA ILE A 109 -1.55 -10.36 -9.39
C ILE A 109 -1.03 -10.17 -10.82
N ALA A 110 -1.93 -10.13 -11.80
CA ALA A 110 -1.52 -9.97 -13.19
C ALA A 110 -2.45 -9.01 -13.95
N PHE A 111 -1.90 -8.32 -14.91
CA PHE A 111 -2.64 -7.58 -15.91
C PHE A 111 -2.08 -7.92 -17.30
N ARG A 112 -2.87 -8.67 -18.09
CA ARG A 112 -2.44 -9.23 -19.37
C ARG A 112 -1.19 -10.13 -19.18
N GLU A 113 -0.06 -9.78 -19.81
CA GLU A 113 1.20 -10.53 -19.72
C GLU A 113 2.10 -10.10 -18.57
N GLN A 114 1.76 -8.99 -17.91
CA GLN A 114 2.53 -8.47 -16.78
C GLN A 114 2.03 -9.10 -15.48
N TYR A 115 2.92 -9.42 -14.56
CA TYR A 115 2.52 -9.99 -13.27
C TYR A 115 3.50 -9.72 -12.14
N LEU A 116 2.95 -9.82 -10.94
CA LEU A 116 3.66 -9.91 -9.67
C LEU A 116 3.36 -11.28 -9.06
N LYS A 117 4.39 -12.02 -8.64
CA LYS A 117 4.25 -13.36 -8.06
C LYS A 117 4.77 -13.39 -6.64
N ASN A 118 4.01 -14.02 -5.73
CA ASN A 118 4.30 -14.07 -4.30
C ASN A 118 4.57 -12.66 -3.72
N LEU A 119 3.61 -11.79 -3.89
CA LEU A 119 3.62 -10.43 -3.37
C LEU A 119 3.28 -10.44 -1.88
N SER A 120 4.08 -9.75 -1.08
CA SER A 120 3.79 -9.37 0.29
C SER A 120 4.08 -7.89 0.45
N MET A 121 3.17 -7.14 1.05
CA MET A 121 3.32 -5.72 1.36
C MET A 121 2.85 -5.49 2.79
N ASN A 122 3.61 -4.69 3.53
CA ASN A 122 3.25 -4.19 4.84
C ASN A 122 3.46 -2.68 4.89
N ILE A 123 2.56 -1.98 5.54
CA ILE A 123 2.63 -0.52 5.78
C ILE A 123 2.32 -0.29 7.25
N SER A 124 3.13 0.52 7.93
CA SER A 124 2.93 0.86 9.33
C SER A 124 3.46 2.26 9.64
N ASN A 125 2.88 2.90 10.65
CA ASN A 125 3.36 4.18 11.20
C ASN A 125 3.69 4.09 12.70
N ARG A 126 4.06 2.91 13.20
CA ARG A 126 4.26 2.64 14.65
C ARG A 126 5.37 3.45 15.31
N ASP A 127 6.42 3.78 14.58
CA ASP A 127 7.63 4.46 15.08
C ASP A 127 7.63 5.95 14.73
N ASP A 128 6.44 6.58 14.72
CA ASP A 128 6.23 7.97 14.29
C ASP A 128 6.73 8.29 12.87
N LYS A 129 6.88 7.27 12.05
CA LYS A 129 7.26 7.34 10.64
C LYS A 129 6.41 6.39 9.83
N LEU A 130 6.03 6.79 8.64
CA LEU A 130 5.37 5.88 7.71
C LEU A 130 6.42 4.98 7.06
N SER A 131 6.37 3.71 7.36
CA SER A 131 7.20 2.69 6.74
C SER A 131 6.38 1.79 5.83
N GLY A 132 6.94 1.44 4.69
CA GLY A 132 6.38 0.48 3.75
C GLY A 132 7.42 -0.54 3.32
N GLU A 133 7.05 -1.81 3.36
CA GLU A 133 7.88 -2.90 2.86
C GLU A 133 7.08 -3.69 1.83
N LEU A 134 7.70 -3.95 0.69
CA LEU A 134 7.14 -4.81 -0.34
C LEU A 134 8.18 -5.85 -0.71
N SER A 135 7.79 -7.11 -0.75
CA SER A 135 8.58 -8.19 -1.32
C SER A 135 7.80 -8.91 -2.41
N CYS A 136 8.49 -9.30 -3.47
CA CYS A 136 7.87 -9.99 -4.60
C CYS A 136 8.88 -10.95 -5.22
N LYS A 137 8.51 -12.24 -5.31
CA LYS A 137 9.43 -13.25 -5.84
C LYS A 137 9.76 -13.03 -7.31
N GLU A 138 8.81 -12.55 -8.10
CA GLU A 138 9.01 -12.28 -9.51
C GLU A 138 8.10 -11.16 -9.98
N ILE A 139 8.71 -10.19 -10.67
CA ILE A 139 8.03 -9.10 -11.38
C ILE A 139 8.27 -9.32 -12.85
N LYS A 140 7.20 -9.48 -13.65
CA LYS A 140 7.30 -9.47 -15.12
C LYS A 140 6.62 -8.22 -15.66
N ALA A 141 7.39 -7.39 -16.35
CA ALA A 141 6.91 -6.18 -17.02
C ALA A 141 7.47 -6.15 -18.44
N ALA A 142 6.60 -6.29 -19.45
CA ALA A 142 6.98 -6.42 -20.85
C ALA A 142 7.98 -7.59 -21.06
N SER A 143 9.18 -7.31 -21.55
CA SER A 143 10.25 -8.29 -21.78
C SER A 143 11.18 -8.49 -20.57
N VAL A 144 11.02 -7.69 -19.51
CA VAL A 144 11.88 -7.74 -18.32
C VAL A 144 11.26 -8.64 -17.26
N SER A 145 12.07 -9.53 -16.68
CA SER A 145 11.72 -10.31 -15.50
C SER A 145 12.78 -10.07 -14.42
N LEU A 146 12.33 -9.63 -13.25
CA LEU A 146 13.18 -9.42 -12.07
C LEU A 146 12.72 -10.37 -10.97
N LYS A 147 13.67 -11.04 -10.32
CA LYS A 147 13.41 -12.00 -9.24
C LYS A 147 13.86 -11.44 -7.90
N ASP A 148 13.32 -12.04 -6.84
CA ASP A 148 13.63 -11.74 -5.43
C ASP A 148 13.72 -10.23 -5.16
N ASN A 149 12.62 -9.56 -5.48
CA ASN A 149 12.48 -8.12 -5.36
C ASN A 149 12.12 -7.71 -3.94
N SER A 150 12.73 -6.66 -3.44
CA SER A 150 12.31 -5.97 -2.23
C SER A 150 12.35 -4.45 -2.42
N LEU A 151 11.32 -3.78 -1.93
CA LEU A 151 11.21 -2.33 -1.88
C LEU A 151 10.93 -1.94 -0.43
N GLN A 152 11.70 -1.00 0.08
CA GLN A 152 11.47 -0.34 1.36
C GLN A 152 11.22 1.13 1.11
N ILE A 153 10.21 1.69 1.76
CA ILE A 153 9.88 3.11 1.72
C ILE A 153 9.80 3.62 3.14
N LEU A 154 10.33 4.79 3.37
CA LEU A 154 10.23 5.51 4.63
C LEU A 154 9.82 6.95 4.34
N ALA A 155 8.82 7.44 5.05
CA ALA A 155 8.41 8.84 4.98
C ALA A 155 8.33 9.42 6.39
N ASP A 156 8.89 10.63 6.56
CA ASP A 156 9.00 11.32 7.83
C ASP A 156 9.18 12.82 7.58
N ASP A 157 8.20 13.62 8.00
CA ASP A 157 8.23 15.09 7.92
C ASP A 157 8.78 15.65 6.59
N ASN A 158 8.12 15.30 5.48
CA ASN A 158 8.49 15.67 4.11
C ASN A 158 9.78 15.03 3.56
N HIS A 159 10.43 14.16 4.33
CA HIS A 159 11.55 13.36 3.84
C HIS A 159 11.05 11.99 3.36
N LEU A 160 11.53 11.58 2.21
CA LEU A 160 11.20 10.30 1.60
C LEU A 160 12.48 9.51 1.34
N GLY A 161 12.55 8.30 1.88
CA GLY A 161 13.58 7.31 1.55
C GLY A 161 12.97 6.14 0.79
N ALA A 162 13.67 5.65 -0.24
CA ALA A 162 13.30 4.43 -0.94
C ALA A 162 14.53 3.59 -1.23
N GLY A 163 14.47 2.31 -0.90
CA GLY A 163 15.50 1.31 -1.20
C GLY A 163 14.88 0.17 -2.00
N TYR A 164 15.42 -0.13 -3.17
CA TYR A 164 14.96 -1.24 -4.02
C TYR A 164 16.12 -2.19 -4.30
N LYS A 165 15.86 -3.50 -4.17
CA LYS A 165 16.81 -4.58 -4.46
C LYS A 165 16.14 -5.65 -5.30
N TYR A 166 16.92 -6.28 -6.18
CA TYR A 166 16.53 -7.50 -6.88
C TYR A 166 17.74 -8.43 -7.06
N ASP A 167 17.49 -9.73 -7.20
CA ASP A 167 18.51 -10.73 -7.52
C ASP A 167 17.90 -11.80 -8.45
N ASN A 168 18.37 -11.85 -9.68
CA ASN A 168 17.87 -12.81 -10.68
C ASN A 168 18.49 -14.21 -10.52
N HIS A 169 19.52 -14.38 -9.67
CA HIS A 169 20.23 -15.64 -9.48
C HIS A 169 20.79 -16.24 -10.79
N ASP A 170 21.15 -15.39 -11.74
CA ASP A 170 21.72 -15.83 -13.02
C ASP A 170 23.21 -16.14 -12.85
N GLU A 171 23.78 -17.00 -13.72
CA GLU A 171 25.21 -17.32 -13.72
C GLU A 171 26.09 -16.08 -13.97
N LEU A 172 25.60 -15.17 -14.80
CA LEU A 172 26.13 -13.81 -14.94
C LEU A 172 25.42 -12.97 -13.87
N VAL A 173 26.20 -12.35 -12.99
CA VAL A 173 25.67 -11.53 -11.91
C VAL A 173 24.67 -10.51 -12.45
N ASN A 174 23.39 -10.71 -12.15
CA ASN A 174 22.27 -9.85 -12.57
C ASN A 174 21.45 -9.53 -11.34
N LYS A 175 21.97 -8.62 -10.53
CA LYS A 175 21.35 -8.10 -9.31
C LYS A 175 21.58 -6.60 -9.22
N GLY A 176 20.69 -5.91 -8.54
CA GLY A 176 20.79 -4.47 -8.35
C GLY A 176 20.28 -4.03 -6.98
N GLU A 177 20.89 -2.97 -6.51
CA GLU A 177 20.47 -2.24 -5.32
C GLU A 177 20.44 -0.75 -5.64
N PHE A 178 19.29 -0.10 -5.41
CA PHE A 178 19.07 1.31 -5.65
C PHE A 178 18.56 1.97 -4.37
N VAL A 179 19.13 3.09 -4.01
CA VAL A 179 18.68 3.89 -2.88
C VAL A 179 18.45 5.32 -3.37
N ALA A 180 17.29 5.86 -3.07
CA ALA A 180 16.94 7.24 -3.34
C ALA A 180 16.44 7.91 -2.06
N VAL A 181 16.77 9.17 -1.89
CA VAL A 181 16.21 10.03 -0.85
C VAL A 181 15.65 11.28 -1.50
N GLY A 182 14.58 11.80 -0.94
CA GLY A 182 13.90 12.98 -1.48
C GLY A 182 13.37 13.86 -0.36
N ASP A 183 13.30 15.16 -0.68
CA ASP A 183 12.76 16.18 0.22
C ASP A 183 11.66 16.94 -0.51
N LEU A 184 10.54 17.11 0.18
CA LEU A 184 9.40 17.88 -0.30
C LEU A 184 9.39 19.26 0.36
N HIS A 185 9.32 20.30 -0.45
CA HIS A 185 9.21 21.68 0.04
C HIS A 185 8.05 22.38 -0.67
N ARG A 186 7.24 23.09 0.10
CA ARG A 186 6.25 24.01 -0.46
C ARG A 186 6.84 25.41 -0.55
N THR A 187 6.75 26.03 -1.72
CA THR A 187 7.17 27.41 -1.95
C THR A 187 6.07 28.39 -1.59
N ASP A 188 6.43 29.67 -1.49
CA ASP A 188 5.48 30.76 -1.24
C ASP A 188 4.38 30.85 -2.33
N ASP A 189 4.68 30.46 -3.56
CA ASP A 189 3.73 30.36 -4.68
C ASP A 189 2.81 29.12 -4.61
N GLN A 190 2.79 28.42 -3.48
CA GLN A 190 2.02 27.19 -3.28
C GLN A 190 2.44 26.01 -4.20
N LEU A 191 3.58 26.09 -4.86
CA LEU A 191 4.14 24.99 -5.63
C LEU A 191 4.84 24.00 -4.69
N VAL A 192 4.77 22.73 -5.03
CA VAL A 192 5.49 21.67 -4.33
C VAL A 192 6.72 21.30 -5.15
N ASN A 193 7.90 21.50 -4.58
CA ASN A 193 9.16 21.07 -5.14
C ASN A 193 9.58 19.75 -4.52
N LEU A 194 10.00 18.79 -5.35
CA LEU A 194 10.58 17.52 -4.95
C LEU A 194 12.06 17.51 -5.36
N GLY A 195 12.96 17.52 -4.40
CA GLY A 195 14.37 17.22 -4.61
C GLY A 195 14.60 15.72 -4.49
N ILE A 196 15.24 15.08 -5.45
CA ILE A 196 15.60 13.65 -5.40
C ILE A 196 17.10 13.49 -5.56
N ASN A 197 17.73 12.77 -4.65
CA ASN A 197 19.09 12.34 -4.71
C ASN A 197 19.15 10.81 -4.83
N ILE A 198 19.76 10.31 -5.89
CA ILE A 198 20.04 8.89 -6.04
C ILE A 198 21.43 8.63 -5.45
N LEU A 199 21.47 7.79 -4.43
CA LEU A 199 22.72 7.40 -3.77
C LEU A 199 23.50 6.39 -4.64
N PRO A 200 24.79 6.18 -4.39
CA PRO A 200 25.58 5.19 -5.11
C PRO A 200 24.86 3.84 -5.14
N SER A 201 24.50 3.39 -6.33
CA SER A 201 23.73 2.17 -6.60
C SER A 201 24.64 1.13 -7.22
N MET A 202 24.42 -0.14 -6.90
CA MET A 202 25.20 -1.24 -7.46
C MET A 202 24.35 -1.98 -8.50
N LEU A 203 24.94 -2.16 -9.67
CA LEU A 203 24.46 -3.05 -10.71
C LEU A 203 25.58 -4.06 -10.99
N HIS A 204 25.28 -5.32 -10.93
CA HIS A 204 26.19 -6.42 -11.20
C HIS A 204 25.61 -7.36 -12.24
#